data_b3fe057a710d77bd3b72af6ebc1e4ccb
#
_entry.id   b3fe057a710d77bd3b72af6ebc1e4ccb
#
_cell.length_a   1.000
_cell.length_b   1.000
_cell.length_c   1.000
_cell.angle_alpha   90.00
_cell.angle_beta   90.00
_cell.angle_gamma   90.00
#
_symmetry.space_group_name_H-M   'P 1'
#
loop_
_entity.id
_entity.type
_entity.pdbx_description
1 polymer ?
#
loop_
_entity_poly.entity_id
_entity_poly.type
_entity_poly.pdbx_seq_one_letter_code
_entity_poly.pdbx_strand_id
1 'polypeptide(L)'
;MNFNQQLNNILNQEPFEPYKLVDLIAKEYPNTYIKDAGLWEKYTLRQHTLMVMHQFEKYFGSRPLPGNIKTSYFRLFLALHDIGKPKAIASGGKHLQHQYTAPMVKEIFNKLEIDELHTNLALTLVTGDPIGKYIRGKISVTETKKIILENAKLVGLETLAFFELQLIAYKVDAGSYTEDAGGKYSLDKLFDFNSDAKTLAFSEKIHQKIDLLT
;
A
#
# COMPACT_ATOMS: atom_id res chain seq x y z
N MET A 1 16.63 -17.01 16.59
CA MET A 1 16.34 -15.62 16.20
C MET A 1 14.85 -15.42 16.42
N ASN A 2 14.45 -14.39 17.17
CA ASN A 2 13.03 -14.08 17.38
C ASN A 2 12.40 -13.39 16.14
N PHE A 3 11.08 -13.24 16.14
CA PHE A 3 10.34 -12.65 15.01
C PHE A 3 10.86 -11.27 14.61
N ASN A 4 11.07 -10.37 15.58
CA ASN A 4 11.54 -9.01 15.29
C ASN A 4 12.94 -8.99 14.65
N GLN A 5 13.85 -9.84 15.11
CA GLN A 5 15.18 -9.96 14.52
C GLN A 5 15.13 -10.48 13.09
N GLN A 6 14.29 -11.49 12.83
CA GLN A 6 14.10 -12.01 11.47
C GLN A 6 13.49 -10.96 10.56
N LEU A 7 12.49 -10.21 11.05
CA LEU A 7 11.81 -9.16 10.29
C LEU A 7 12.78 -8.03 9.92
N ASN A 8 13.57 -7.53 10.89
CA ASN A 8 14.59 -6.52 10.63
C ASN A 8 15.64 -7.00 9.63
N ASN A 9 16.09 -8.25 9.72
CA ASN A 9 17.06 -8.80 8.77
C ASN A 9 16.49 -8.84 7.34
N ILE A 10 15.23 -9.29 7.17
CA ILE A 10 14.59 -9.33 5.85
C ILE A 10 14.39 -7.93 5.29
N LEU A 11 13.93 -6.97 6.11
CA LEU A 11 13.69 -5.60 5.69
C LEU A 11 14.96 -4.86 5.22
N ASN A 12 16.12 -5.26 5.74
CA ASN A 12 17.42 -4.66 5.41
C ASN A 12 18.27 -5.53 4.46
N GLN A 13 17.71 -6.66 3.99
CA GLN A 13 18.40 -7.53 3.05
C GLN A 13 18.37 -6.92 1.65
N GLU A 14 19.52 -6.95 0.94
CA GLU A 14 19.60 -6.63 -0.48
C GLU A 14 20.23 -7.83 -1.25
N PRO A 15 19.63 -8.26 -2.36
CA PRO A 15 18.35 -7.77 -2.89
C PRO A 15 17.16 -8.12 -1.96
N PHE A 16 16.17 -7.23 -1.91
CA PHE A 16 14.98 -7.46 -1.13
C PHE A 16 14.05 -8.48 -1.82
N GLU A 17 13.55 -9.43 -1.05
CA GLU A 17 12.69 -10.51 -1.55
C GLU A 17 11.31 -10.46 -0.87
N PRO A 18 10.29 -9.91 -1.53
CA PRO A 18 8.94 -9.71 -0.97
C PRO A 18 8.35 -10.97 -0.32
N TYR A 19 8.54 -12.14 -0.92
CA TYR A 19 7.97 -13.38 -0.40
C TYR A 19 8.52 -13.76 0.98
N LYS A 20 9.80 -13.47 1.28
CA LYS A 20 10.39 -13.75 2.59
C LYS A 20 9.70 -12.94 3.70
N LEU A 21 9.39 -11.67 3.42
CA LEU A 21 8.67 -10.81 4.35
C LEU A 21 7.24 -11.32 4.58
N VAL A 22 6.50 -11.57 3.50
CA VAL A 22 5.11 -12.04 3.58
C VAL A 22 5.03 -13.40 4.28
N ASP A 23 5.93 -14.33 3.97
CA ASP A 23 5.94 -15.67 4.59
C ASP A 23 6.33 -15.62 6.07
N LEU A 24 7.21 -14.70 6.47
CA LEU A 24 7.53 -14.51 7.90
C LEU A 24 6.31 -13.97 8.66
N ILE A 25 5.62 -12.95 8.12
CA ILE A 25 4.40 -12.40 8.75
C ILE A 25 3.30 -13.46 8.78
N ALA A 26 3.17 -14.27 7.73
CA ALA A 26 2.18 -15.35 7.67
C ALA A 26 2.39 -16.44 8.75
N LYS A 27 3.63 -16.67 9.21
CA LYS A 27 3.92 -17.57 10.33
C LYS A 27 3.46 -16.99 11.67
N GLU A 28 3.60 -15.69 11.86
CA GLU A 28 3.15 -15.00 13.08
C GLU A 28 1.62 -14.83 13.12
N TYR A 29 1.00 -14.66 11.96
CA TYR A 29 -0.46 -14.50 11.81
C TYR A 29 -1.04 -15.62 10.93
N PRO A 30 -1.07 -16.86 11.43
CA PRO A 30 -1.49 -18.02 10.65
C PRO A 30 -2.94 -17.87 10.16
N ASN A 31 -3.22 -18.45 9.01
CA ASN A 31 -4.51 -18.41 8.33
C ASN A 31 -4.95 -17.03 7.79
N THR A 32 -4.17 -15.96 7.95
CA THR A 32 -4.53 -14.64 7.39
C THR A 32 -4.26 -14.59 5.89
N TYR A 33 -3.03 -14.87 5.48
CA TYR A 33 -2.60 -14.73 4.08
C TYR A 33 -3.12 -15.80 3.13
N ILE A 34 -3.57 -16.94 3.63
CA ILE A 34 -4.18 -18.00 2.81
C ILE A 34 -5.66 -17.75 2.52
N LYS A 35 -6.30 -16.83 3.23
CA LYS A 35 -7.71 -16.49 3.05
C LYS A 35 -7.92 -15.72 1.75
N ASP A 36 -9.12 -15.85 1.20
CA ASP A 36 -9.60 -14.98 0.12
C ASP A 36 -9.47 -13.52 0.54
N ALA A 37 -8.90 -12.70 -0.34
CA ALA A 37 -8.75 -11.26 -0.11
C ALA A 37 -10.07 -10.49 -0.32
N GLY A 38 -11.20 -11.20 -0.56
CA GLY A 38 -12.50 -10.61 -0.85
C GLY A 38 -12.52 -9.86 -2.17
N LEU A 39 -11.64 -10.21 -3.08
CA LEU A 39 -11.60 -9.75 -4.44
C LEU A 39 -12.40 -10.72 -5.29
N TRP A 40 -13.11 -10.20 -6.25
CA TRP A 40 -13.87 -11.09 -7.13
C TRP A 40 -12.98 -11.89 -8.08
N GLU A 41 -11.72 -11.50 -8.24
CA GLU A 41 -10.67 -12.29 -8.90
C GLU A 41 -10.26 -13.55 -8.11
N LYS A 42 -10.72 -13.69 -6.88
CA LYS A 42 -10.42 -14.81 -5.98
C LYS A 42 -8.93 -14.97 -5.64
N TYR A 43 -8.20 -13.87 -5.56
CA TYR A 43 -6.84 -13.90 -5.02
C TYR A 43 -6.88 -14.15 -3.50
N THR A 44 -5.94 -14.97 -3.02
CA THR A 44 -5.64 -14.98 -1.60
C THR A 44 -4.98 -13.66 -1.20
N LEU A 45 -5.03 -13.31 0.09
CA LEU A 45 -4.34 -12.12 0.58
C LEU A 45 -2.85 -12.18 0.23
N ARG A 46 -2.21 -13.37 0.34
CA ARG A 46 -0.82 -13.56 -0.03
C ARG A 46 -0.54 -13.22 -1.49
N GLN A 47 -1.36 -13.74 -2.40
CA GLN A 47 -1.21 -13.45 -3.84
C GLN A 47 -1.30 -11.95 -4.11
N HIS A 48 -2.36 -11.30 -3.63
CA HIS A 48 -2.55 -9.86 -3.79
C HIS A 48 -1.37 -9.07 -3.19
N THR A 49 -0.99 -9.35 -1.95
CA THR A 49 0.10 -8.64 -1.28
C THR A 49 1.43 -8.77 -2.05
N LEU A 50 1.76 -9.96 -2.54
CA LEU A 50 2.96 -10.16 -3.35
C LEU A 50 2.89 -9.37 -4.67
N MET A 51 1.76 -9.34 -5.35
CA MET A 51 1.58 -8.53 -6.57
C MET A 51 1.79 -7.04 -6.30
N VAL A 52 1.23 -6.51 -5.20
CA VAL A 52 1.44 -5.12 -4.77
C VAL A 52 2.92 -4.84 -4.50
N MET A 53 3.59 -5.70 -3.75
CA MET A 53 5.01 -5.54 -3.43
C MET A 53 5.91 -5.66 -4.66
N HIS A 54 5.60 -6.57 -5.58
CA HIS A 54 6.34 -6.69 -6.85
C HIS A 54 6.20 -5.43 -7.71
N GLN A 55 4.99 -4.83 -7.76
CA GLN A 55 4.78 -3.54 -8.44
C GLN A 55 5.61 -2.42 -7.79
N PHE A 56 5.68 -2.41 -6.46
CA PHE A 56 6.52 -1.45 -5.75
C PHE A 56 7.99 -1.62 -6.09
N GLU A 57 8.54 -2.83 -5.97
CA GLU A 57 9.96 -3.09 -6.28
C GLU A 57 10.29 -2.77 -7.73
N LYS A 58 9.42 -3.12 -8.67
CA LYS A 58 9.61 -2.85 -10.10
C LYS A 58 9.72 -1.37 -10.42
N TYR A 59 8.88 -0.52 -9.82
CA TYR A 59 8.73 0.87 -10.22
C TYR A 59 9.29 1.90 -9.23
N PHE A 60 9.39 1.53 -7.95
CA PHE A 60 9.73 2.48 -6.88
C PHE A 60 10.84 2.00 -5.95
N GLY A 61 11.09 0.71 -5.85
CA GLY A 61 11.96 0.11 -4.83
C GLY A 61 13.42 0.59 -4.87
N SER A 62 13.91 1.04 -6.03
CA SER A 62 15.28 1.55 -6.20
C SER A 62 15.41 3.08 -6.06
N ARG A 63 14.33 3.80 -5.77
CA ARG A 63 14.31 5.26 -5.68
C ARG A 63 14.13 5.72 -4.24
N PRO A 64 14.73 6.85 -3.83
CA PRO A 64 14.40 7.49 -2.58
C PRO A 64 12.90 7.82 -2.53
N LEU A 65 12.25 7.53 -1.42
CA LEU A 65 10.85 7.90 -1.21
C LEU A 65 10.74 9.35 -0.75
N PRO A 66 9.64 10.05 -1.11
CA PRO A 66 9.36 11.40 -0.64
C PRO A 66 9.41 11.51 0.88
N GLY A 67 9.76 12.69 1.40
CA GLY A 67 9.76 12.95 2.84
C GLY A 67 10.80 12.15 3.63
N ASN A 68 11.86 11.63 2.97
CA ASN A 68 12.89 10.79 3.58
C ASN A 68 12.33 9.51 4.25
N ILE A 69 11.22 9.00 3.76
CA ILE A 69 10.63 7.76 4.25
C ILE A 69 11.54 6.58 3.92
N LYS A 70 11.84 5.76 4.93
CA LYS A 70 12.66 4.55 4.75
C LYS A 70 11.91 3.53 3.89
N THR A 71 12.53 3.12 2.79
CA THR A 71 11.97 2.12 1.86
C THR A 71 11.61 0.82 2.59
N SER A 72 12.44 0.37 3.56
CA SER A 72 12.16 -0.82 4.37
C SER A 72 10.84 -0.72 5.15
N TYR A 73 10.52 0.45 5.73
CA TYR A 73 9.27 0.63 6.47
C TYR A 73 8.06 0.77 5.54
N PHE A 74 8.26 1.33 4.35
CA PHE A 74 7.21 1.35 3.34
C PHE A 74 6.94 -0.06 2.78
N ARG A 75 7.96 -0.89 2.59
CA ARG A 75 7.84 -2.32 2.27
C ARG A 75 7.03 -3.07 3.34
N LEU A 76 7.31 -2.80 4.61
CA LEU A 76 6.54 -3.38 5.71
C LEU A 76 5.08 -2.94 5.69
N PHE A 77 4.81 -1.64 5.48
CA PHE A 77 3.45 -1.13 5.29
C PHE A 77 2.73 -1.88 4.16
N LEU A 78 3.36 -2.03 2.99
CA LEU A 78 2.77 -2.73 1.85
C LEU A 78 2.47 -4.20 2.16
N ALA A 79 3.35 -4.88 2.91
CA ALA A 79 3.08 -6.24 3.34
C ALA A 79 1.85 -6.34 4.25
N LEU A 80 1.55 -5.31 5.04
CA LEU A 80 0.48 -5.29 6.04
C LEU A 80 -0.80 -4.56 5.60
N HIS A 81 -0.81 -3.85 4.48
CA HIS A 81 -1.88 -2.89 4.12
C HIS A 81 -3.30 -3.49 4.14
N ASP A 82 -3.42 -4.77 3.82
CA ASP A 82 -4.68 -5.50 3.73
C ASP A 82 -4.81 -6.62 4.79
N ILE A 83 -3.88 -6.74 5.76
CA ILE A 83 -3.79 -7.86 6.69
C ILE A 83 -5.09 -8.13 7.48
N GLY A 84 -5.87 -7.09 7.78
CA GLY A 84 -7.15 -7.17 8.46
C GLY A 84 -8.35 -7.51 7.57
N LYS A 85 -8.18 -7.51 6.25
CA LYS A 85 -9.26 -7.64 5.27
C LYS A 85 -10.05 -8.96 5.37
N PRO A 86 -9.42 -10.13 5.53
CA PRO A 86 -10.17 -11.38 5.71
C PRO A 86 -11.06 -11.36 6.94
N LYS A 87 -10.57 -10.79 8.04
CA LYS A 87 -11.36 -10.63 9.27
C LYS A 87 -12.52 -9.65 9.10
N ALA A 88 -12.28 -8.55 8.41
CA ALA A 88 -13.32 -7.57 8.09
C ALA A 88 -14.47 -8.19 7.28
N ILE A 89 -14.13 -8.95 6.25
CA ILE A 89 -15.10 -9.65 5.40
C ILE A 89 -15.94 -10.62 6.24
N ALA A 90 -15.30 -11.42 7.09
CA ALA A 90 -15.99 -12.37 7.98
C ALA A 90 -16.87 -11.66 9.03
N SER A 91 -16.57 -10.39 9.36
CA SER A 91 -17.29 -9.60 10.38
C SER A 91 -18.34 -8.63 9.82
N GLY A 92 -18.60 -8.64 8.50
CA GLY A 92 -19.66 -7.81 7.92
C GLY A 92 -19.26 -7.01 6.67
N GLY A 93 -18.01 -7.02 6.27
CA GLY A 93 -17.62 -6.46 4.98
C GLY A 93 -16.36 -5.58 4.96
N LYS A 94 -15.94 -5.24 3.75
CA LYS A 94 -14.71 -4.46 3.50
C LYS A 94 -14.66 -3.08 4.19
N HIS A 95 -15.80 -2.48 4.48
CA HIS A 95 -15.85 -1.17 5.14
C HIS A 95 -15.27 -1.20 6.57
N LEU A 96 -15.17 -2.39 7.17
CA LEU A 96 -14.56 -2.59 8.50
C LEU A 96 -13.04 -2.83 8.42
N GLN A 97 -12.45 -2.89 7.24
CA GLN A 97 -11.05 -3.31 7.04
C GLN A 97 -10.06 -2.52 7.90
N HIS A 98 -10.19 -1.19 7.94
CA HIS A 98 -9.29 -0.34 8.71
C HIS A 98 -9.34 -0.63 10.22
N GLN A 99 -10.50 -1.03 10.76
CA GLN A 99 -10.67 -1.37 12.17
C GLN A 99 -9.86 -2.61 12.58
N TYR A 100 -9.61 -3.51 11.63
CA TYR A 100 -8.81 -4.72 11.87
C TYR A 100 -7.35 -4.56 11.41
N THR A 101 -7.09 -3.81 10.34
CA THR A 101 -5.73 -3.61 9.83
C THR A 101 -4.91 -2.67 10.71
N ALA A 102 -5.46 -1.52 11.09
CA ALA A 102 -4.72 -0.49 11.83
C ALA A 102 -4.15 -0.99 13.17
N PRO A 103 -4.90 -1.73 14.03
CA PRO A 103 -4.34 -2.29 15.25
C PRO A 103 -3.17 -3.25 15.01
N MET A 104 -3.24 -4.10 13.97
CA MET A 104 -2.18 -5.06 13.64
C MET A 104 -0.93 -4.34 13.12
N VAL A 105 -1.10 -3.34 12.26
CA VAL A 105 0.00 -2.48 11.80
C VAL A 105 0.67 -1.81 12.99
N LYS A 106 -0.10 -1.17 13.86
CA LYS A 106 0.42 -0.49 15.05
C LYS A 106 1.19 -1.45 15.98
N GLU A 107 0.66 -2.64 16.20
CA GLU A 107 1.31 -3.66 17.02
C GLU A 107 2.68 -4.06 16.46
N ILE A 108 2.76 -4.34 15.15
CA ILE A 108 4.01 -4.78 14.51
C ILE A 108 5.02 -3.63 14.48
N PHE A 109 4.60 -2.41 14.14
CA PHE A 109 5.47 -1.24 14.10
C PHE A 109 6.03 -0.92 15.50
N ASN A 110 5.21 -1.02 16.55
CA ASN A 110 5.67 -0.83 17.94
C ASN A 110 6.65 -1.92 18.38
N LYS A 111 6.41 -3.20 18.04
CA LYS A 111 7.33 -4.31 18.33
C LYS A 111 8.71 -4.13 17.69
N LEU A 112 8.77 -3.42 16.57
CA LEU A 112 10.01 -3.10 15.84
C LEU A 112 10.61 -1.76 16.26
N GLU A 113 10.01 -1.06 17.21
CA GLU A 113 10.45 0.27 17.67
C GLU A 113 10.55 1.28 16.49
N ILE A 114 9.66 1.14 15.51
CA ILE A 114 9.59 2.07 14.38
C ILE A 114 9.09 3.41 14.88
N ASP A 115 9.76 4.49 14.45
CA ASP A 115 9.45 5.84 14.89
C ASP A 115 8.01 6.28 14.53
N GLU A 116 7.59 7.36 15.19
CA GLU A 116 6.22 7.87 15.10
C GLU A 116 5.85 8.32 13.68
N LEU A 117 6.79 8.95 12.96
CA LEU A 117 6.57 9.39 11.58
C LEU A 117 6.13 8.22 10.68
N HIS A 118 6.92 7.15 10.66
CA HIS A 118 6.64 5.99 9.82
C HIS A 118 5.39 5.22 10.30
N THR A 119 5.17 5.16 11.60
CA THR A 119 3.97 4.54 12.19
C THR A 119 2.71 5.31 11.80
N ASN A 120 2.71 6.64 11.97
CA ASN A 120 1.58 7.48 11.60
C ASN A 120 1.30 7.44 10.08
N LEU A 121 2.35 7.43 9.25
CA LEU A 121 2.21 7.26 7.81
C LEU A 121 1.49 5.95 7.47
N ALA A 122 1.97 4.82 7.99
CA ALA A 122 1.38 3.51 7.72
C ALA A 122 -0.09 3.46 8.18
N LEU A 123 -0.40 3.95 9.39
CA LEU A 123 -1.76 4.00 9.92
C LEU A 123 -2.68 4.88 9.07
N THR A 124 -2.19 6.03 8.61
CA THR A 124 -2.97 6.95 7.77
C THR A 124 -3.26 6.33 6.41
N LEU A 125 -2.27 5.68 5.79
CA LEU A 125 -2.43 5.04 4.49
C LEU A 125 -3.40 3.84 4.53
N VAL A 126 -3.49 3.09 5.64
CA VAL A 126 -4.46 1.97 5.75
C VAL A 126 -5.87 2.40 6.10
N THR A 127 -6.07 3.63 6.58
CA THR A 127 -7.41 4.09 7.03
C THR A 127 -8.28 4.68 5.94
N GLY A 128 -7.70 5.05 4.80
CA GLY A 128 -8.47 5.68 3.74
C GLY A 128 -7.83 5.61 2.36
N ASP A 129 -8.69 5.62 1.34
CA ASP A 129 -8.30 5.71 -0.08
C ASP A 129 -8.96 6.95 -0.71
N PRO A 130 -8.50 8.18 -0.40
CA PRO A 130 -9.07 9.40 -0.99
C PRO A 130 -8.75 9.50 -2.48
N ILE A 131 -7.59 9.03 -2.94
CA ILE A 131 -7.21 9.05 -4.36
C ILE A 131 -8.16 8.18 -5.17
N GLY A 132 -8.37 6.94 -4.79
CA GLY A 132 -9.28 6.06 -5.50
C GLY A 132 -10.75 6.51 -5.40
N LYS A 133 -11.18 7.09 -4.28
CA LYS A 133 -12.52 7.70 -4.18
C LYS A 133 -12.68 8.85 -5.16
N TYR A 134 -11.69 9.71 -5.27
CA TYR A 134 -11.68 10.85 -6.19
C TYR A 134 -11.67 10.40 -7.66
N ILE A 135 -10.78 9.49 -8.03
CA ILE A 135 -10.71 8.97 -9.41
C ILE A 135 -12.06 8.37 -9.83
N ARG A 136 -12.75 7.68 -8.91
CA ARG A 136 -14.09 7.10 -9.13
C ARG A 136 -15.24 8.12 -9.00
N GLY A 137 -14.95 9.41 -8.76
CA GLY A 137 -15.96 10.47 -8.66
C GLY A 137 -16.83 10.41 -7.39
N LYS A 138 -16.35 9.76 -6.32
CA LYS A 138 -17.08 9.62 -5.05
C LYS A 138 -16.90 10.81 -4.12
N ILE A 139 -15.83 11.55 -4.28
CA ILE A 139 -15.52 12.80 -3.56
C ILE A 139 -14.98 13.84 -4.53
N SER A 140 -15.13 15.11 -4.18
CA SER A 140 -14.70 16.26 -4.99
C SER A 140 -13.18 16.52 -4.90
N VAL A 141 -12.65 17.33 -5.83
CA VAL A 141 -11.28 17.86 -5.74
C VAL A 141 -11.03 18.56 -4.40
N THR A 142 -11.93 19.46 -4.01
CA THR A 142 -11.79 20.24 -2.78
C THR A 142 -11.76 19.35 -1.53
N GLU A 143 -12.64 18.36 -1.47
CA GLU A 143 -12.66 17.40 -0.37
C GLU A 143 -11.40 16.54 -0.35
N THR A 144 -10.93 16.09 -1.51
CA THR A 144 -9.70 15.33 -1.63
C THR A 144 -8.49 16.11 -1.15
N LYS A 145 -8.31 17.37 -1.61
CA LYS A 145 -7.23 18.25 -1.14
C LYS A 145 -7.27 18.47 0.38
N LYS A 146 -8.46 18.67 0.93
CA LYS A 146 -8.64 18.83 2.38
C LYS A 146 -8.16 17.58 3.14
N ILE A 147 -8.60 16.38 2.72
CA ILE A 147 -8.19 15.11 3.33
C ILE A 147 -6.67 14.93 3.25
N ILE A 148 -6.06 15.19 2.09
CA ILE A 148 -4.61 15.07 1.90
C ILE A 148 -3.87 16.01 2.86
N LEU A 149 -4.29 17.28 2.97
CA LEU A 149 -3.69 18.27 3.86
C LEU A 149 -3.80 17.87 5.34
N GLU A 150 -4.98 17.39 5.77
CA GLU A 150 -5.21 16.94 7.15
C GLU A 150 -4.36 15.72 7.47
N ASN A 151 -4.28 14.77 6.56
CA ASN A 151 -3.45 13.57 6.69
C ASN A 151 -1.95 13.89 6.72
N ALA A 152 -1.48 14.79 5.87
CA ALA A 152 -0.09 15.24 5.87
C ALA A 152 0.30 15.85 7.23
N LYS A 153 -0.56 16.70 7.78
CA LYS A 153 -0.37 17.28 9.12
C LYS A 153 -0.35 16.23 10.22
N LEU A 154 -1.28 15.25 10.16
CA LEU A 154 -1.35 14.16 11.14
C LEU A 154 -0.06 13.31 11.13
N VAL A 155 0.50 13.07 9.95
CA VAL A 155 1.76 12.31 9.79
C VAL A 155 2.98 13.14 10.16
N GLY A 156 2.92 14.47 10.03
CA GLY A 156 4.07 15.37 10.21
C GLY A 156 4.93 15.51 8.96
N LEU A 157 4.32 15.37 7.76
CA LEU A 157 4.99 15.53 6.48
C LEU A 157 4.53 16.80 5.75
N GLU A 158 5.38 17.32 4.87
CA GLU A 158 4.96 18.28 3.87
C GLU A 158 3.86 17.69 2.98
N THR A 159 2.87 18.51 2.62
CA THR A 159 1.66 18.05 1.91
C THR A 159 2.00 17.35 0.60
N LEU A 160 2.96 17.88 -0.18
CA LEU A 160 3.37 17.27 -1.44
C LEU A 160 4.02 15.91 -1.22
N ALA A 161 4.94 15.80 -0.25
CA ALA A 161 5.60 14.53 0.07
C ALA A 161 4.60 13.45 0.51
N PHE A 162 3.63 13.80 1.35
CA PHE A 162 2.56 12.88 1.75
C PHE A 162 1.68 12.48 0.56
N PHE A 163 1.30 13.43 -0.29
CA PHE A 163 0.50 13.16 -1.49
C PHE A 163 1.20 12.19 -2.44
N GLU A 164 2.49 12.38 -2.69
CA GLU A 164 3.29 11.50 -3.54
C GLU A 164 3.37 10.07 -2.95
N LEU A 165 3.56 9.92 -1.63
CA LEU A 165 3.55 8.61 -0.95
C LEU A 165 2.18 7.93 -1.08
N GLN A 166 1.10 8.69 -0.94
CA GLN A 166 -0.25 8.18 -1.11
C GLN A 166 -0.52 7.76 -2.57
N LEU A 167 0.01 8.51 -3.55
CA LEU A 167 -0.05 8.13 -4.97
C LEU A 167 0.74 6.84 -5.23
N ILE A 168 1.93 6.68 -4.65
CA ILE A 168 2.71 5.45 -4.76
C ILE A 168 1.91 4.27 -4.20
N ALA A 169 1.38 4.39 -2.98
CA ALA A 169 0.56 3.34 -2.36
C ALA A 169 -0.65 2.97 -3.24
N TYR A 170 -1.40 3.96 -3.73
CA TYR A 170 -2.53 3.74 -4.63
C TYR A 170 -2.12 3.08 -5.95
N LYS A 171 -1.02 3.55 -6.58
CA LYS A 171 -0.55 3.01 -7.85
C LYS A 171 -0.16 1.55 -7.74
N VAL A 172 0.58 1.16 -6.70
CA VAL A 172 1.04 -0.23 -6.56
C VAL A 172 -0.10 -1.16 -6.19
N ASP A 173 -1.07 -0.71 -5.39
CA ASP A 173 -2.28 -1.49 -5.09
C ASP A 173 -3.16 -1.66 -6.34
N ALA A 174 -3.55 -0.58 -7.00
CA ALA A 174 -4.35 -0.63 -8.23
C ALA A 174 -3.60 -1.32 -9.38
N GLY A 175 -2.28 -1.08 -9.50
CA GLY A 175 -1.43 -1.71 -10.50
C GLY A 175 -1.29 -3.22 -10.32
N SER A 176 -1.50 -3.75 -9.13
CA SER A 176 -1.47 -5.19 -8.87
C SER A 176 -2.57 -5.98 -9.59
N TYR A 177 -3.62 -5.30 -10.04
CA TYR A 177 -4.74 -5.92 -10.79
C TYR A 177 -4.60 -5.83 -12.30
N THR A 178 -3.49 -5.34 -12.81
CA THR A 178 -3.23 -5.17 -14.24
C THR A 178 -2.58 -6.41 -14.85
N GLU A 179 -2.63 -6.53 -16.17
CA GLU A 179 -1.91 -7.59 -16.89
C GLU A 179 -0.39 -7.50 -16.66
N ASP A 180 0.16 -6.30 -16.52
CA ASP A 180 1.57 -6.05 -16.20
C ASP A 180 2.01 -6.72 -14.87
N ALA A 181 1.10 -6.84 -13.93
CA ALA A 181 1.33 -7.55 -12.67
C ALA A 181 0.97 -9.05 -12.72
N GLY A 182 0.51 -9.55 -13.86
CA GLY A 182 -0.06 -10.90 -13.97
C GLY A 182 -1.49 -11.01 -13.46
N GLY A 183 -2.18 -9.89 -13.30
CA GLY A 183 -3.57 -9.82 -12.87
C GLY A 183 -4.55 -10.35 -13.93
N LYS A 184 -5.72 -10.74 -13.48
CA LYS A 184 -6.78 -11.29 -14.35
C LYS A 184 -7.80 -10.25 -14.82
N TYR A 185 -7.93 -9.16 -14.09
CA TYR A 185 -8.84 -8.07 -14.41
C TYR A 185 -8.07 -6.80 -14.60
N SER A 186 -8.44 -6.14 -15.66
CA SER A 186 -7.69 -5.02 -16.14
C SER A 186 -8.16 -3.73 -15.49
N LEU A 187 -7.32 -3.18 -14.62
CA LEU A 187 -7.30 -1.75 -14.36
C LEU A 187 -6.31 -1.04 -15.31
N ASP A 188 -5.94 -1.70 -16.43
CA ASP A 188 -4.95 -1.17 -17.39
C ASP A 188 -5.34 0.21 -17.91
N LYS A 189 -6.63 0.48 -18.07
CA LYS A 189 -7.13 1.81 -18.42
C LYS A 189 -6.78 2.94 -17.44
N LEU A 190 -6.35 2.60 -16.23
CA LEU A 190 -5.87 3.59 -15.26
C LEU A 190 -4.42 4.00 -15.54
N PHE A 191 -3.66 3.15 -16.24
CA PHE A 191 -2.23 3.32 -16.43
C PHE A 191 -1.86 3.41 -17.90
N ASP A 192 -0.69 4.00 -18.14
CA ASP A 192 0.01 3.97 -19.42
C ASP A 192 1.26 3.10 -19.26
N PHE A 193 1.20 1.88 -19.77
CA PHE A 193 2.31 0.92 -19.77
C PHE A 193 3.19 1.17 -20.99
N ASN A 194 3.97 2.25 -20.97
CA ASN A 194 5.01 2.45 -21.97
C ASN A 194 6.16 1.48 -21.64
N SER A 195 6.45 0.57 -22.56
CA SER A 195 7.48 -0.47 -22.40
C SER A 195 8.88 0.08 -22.07
N ASP A 196 9.18 1.32 -22.47
CA ASP A 196 10.44 1.98 -22.24
C ASP A 196 10.47 2.80 -20.93
N ALA A 197 9.31 3.02 -20.31
CA ALA A 197 9.22 3.79 -19.08
C ALA A 197 9.31 2.89 -17.85
N LYS A 198 10.37 3.01 -17.07
CA LYS A 198 10.49 2.41 -15.72
C LYS A 198 9.61 3.19 -14.72
N THR A 199 8.38 3.50 -15.10
CA THR A 199 7.44 4.27 -14.28
C THR A 199 6.04 3.70 -14.44
N LEU A 200 5.35 3.50 -13.32
CA LEU A 200 3.93 3.18 -13.32
C LEU A 200 3.16 4.50 -13.48
N ALA A 201 3.04 4.97 -14.73
CA ALA A 201 2.37 6.22 -15.06
C ALA A 201 0.85 6.03 -15.17
N PHE A 202 0.08 7.01 -14.73
CA PHE A 202 -1.35 7.05 -15.03
C PHE A 202 -1.59 7.33 -16.51
N SER A 203 -2.69 6.79 -17.05
CA SER A 203 -3.19 7.17 -18.36
C SER A 203 -3.49 8.68 -18.41
N GLU A 204 -3.42 9.29 -19.58
CA GLU A 204 -3.61 10.73 -19.78
C GLU A 204 -4.85 11.27 -19.06
N LYS A 205 -5.98 10.59 -19.19
CA LYS A 205 -7.25 10.96 -18.55
C LYS A 205 -7.16 10.97 -17.02
N ILE A 206 -6.43 10.03 -16.43
CA ILE A 206 -6.28 9.94 -14.97
C ILE A 206 -5.24 10.96 -14.51
N HIS A 207 -4.17 11.16 -15.29
CA HIS A 207 -3.14 12.15 -15.00
C HIS A 207 -3.74 13.55 -14.89
N GLN A 208 -4.55 13.98 -15.87
CA GLN A 208 -5.27 15.25 -15.82
C GLN A 208 -6.15 15.43 -14.58
N LYS A 209 -6.77 14.34 -14.08
CA LYS A 209 -7.49 14.40 -12.80
C LYS A 209 -6.56 14.60 -11.61
N ILE A 210 -5.43 13.88 -11.59
CA ILE A 210 -4.47 13.95 -10.47
C ILE A 210 -3.81 15.34 -10.41
N ASP A 211 -3.53 15.97 -11.55
CA ASP A 211 -2.95 17.31 -11.62
C ASP A 211 -3.85 18.39 -10.98
N LEU A 212 -5.16 18.15 -10.95
CA LEU A 212 -6.06 19.04 -10.23
C LEU A 212 -5.89 18.96 -8.70
N LEU A 213 -5.19 17.96 -8.17
CA LEU A 213 -4.92 17.81 -6.75
C LEU A 213 -3.63 18.50 -6.29
N THR A 214 -2.73 18.80 -7.19
CA THR A 214 -1.54 19.63 -6.95
C THR A 214 -1.89 21.12 -7.11
#